data_ba6687937377400aa8987f7bca11f82a
#
_entry.id   ba6687937377400aa8987f7bca11f82a
#
_cell.length_a   1.000
_cell.length_b   1.000
_cell.length_c   1.000
_cell.angle_alpha   90.00
_cell.angle_beta   90.00
_cell.angle_gamma   90.00
#
_symmetry.space_group_name_H-M   'P 1'
#
loop_
_entity.id
_entity.type
_entity.pdbx_description
1 polymer ?
#
loop_
_entity_poly.entity_id
_entity_poly.type
_entity_poly.pdbx_seq_one_letter_code
_entity_poly.pdbx_strand_id
1 'polypeptide(L)'
;MDLSDCEKNQVKTSETIISSDSLSDADPDEPGGGDAELRELLVPAGLHGMRLDRALVSLLPEFSRSYLKQLVEAGAVGTQTVRLGKASAKVQAGQSLVVELRPTAQSQAFVPQPIPIEVVFEDVHLRVIHKPAGLVVHPAPGNWTGTLLNGLLALDPLAALVPRAGIVHRLDKDTSGLMVVARTRAAMDALVQMIAARRVERLYVALAHTPWSGAPAVQVQQAIGRDARNRLRMAVVDLEKSPGKPASTGISLLQNCERGCLVRCKLETGRTHQIRVHMAFLGHPLVSDGLYGGAPAAGMSRQALHAEQLSFVHPMTGEPRSFRAQLPADLALALDTWGLRYNA
;
A
#
# COMPACT_ATOMS: atom_id res chain seq x y z
N MET A 1 5.67 24.36 -62.48
CA MET A 1 4.28 24.81 -62.50
C MET A 1 3.63 24.10 -61.32
N ASP A 2 3.66 24.77 -60.27
CA ASP A 2 2.79 25.66 -59.46
C ASP A 2 1.96 24.81 -58.53
N LEU A 3 2.28 24.78 -57.32
CA LEU A 3 2.20 25.65 -56.12
C LEU A 3 0.75 25.96 -55.67
N SER A 4 0.59 25.75 -54.41
CA SER A 4 -0.32 26.40 -53.43
C SER A 4 -1.71 25.73 -53.30
N ASP A 5 -2.30 25.50 -52.15
CA ASP A 5 -2.27 26.16 -50.87
C ASP A 5 -2.72 25.21 -49.76
N CYS A 6 -2.02 25.17 -48.66
CA CYS A 6 -2.45 24.53 -47.42
C CYS A 6 -2.61 25.62 -46.37
N GLU A 7 -3.82 26.02 -46.10
CA GLU A 7 -4.16 27.03 -45.11
C GLU A 7 -3.86 26.58 -43.70
N LYS A 8 -3.09 27.40 -43.03
CA LYS A 8 -2.72 27.27 -41.61
C LYS A 8 -3.87 27.81 -40.75
N ASN A 9 -4.49 26.95 -39.95
CA ASN A 9 -5.33 27.37 -38.86
C ASN A 9 -4.45 27.69 -37.63
N GLN A 10 -4.30 29.00 -37.36
CA GLN A 10 -3.63 29.49 -36.18
C GLN A 10 -4.57 29.43 -34.97
N VAL A 11 -4.17 28.69 -33.96
CA VAL A 11 -4.77 28.77 -32.62
C VAL A 11 -4.19 30.01 -31.93
N LYS A 12 -5.03 30.98 -31.63
CA LYS A 12 -4.69 32.14 -30.82
C LYS A 12 -4.56 31.74 -29.34
N THR A 13 -3.36 31.76 -28.82
CA THR A 13 -3.06 31.79 -27.40
C THR A 13 -3.25 33.21 -26.90
N SER A 14 -4.22 33.45 -26.05
CA SER A 14 -4.38 34.70 -25.31
C SER A 14 -3.55 34.65 -24.04
N GLU A 15 -2.48 35.44 -24.00
CA GLU A 15 -1.74 35.75 -22.81
C GLU A 15 -2.59 36.65 -21.88
N THR A 16 -2.81 36.20 -20.65
CA THR A 16 -3.45 37.02 -19.62
C THR A 16 -2.39 37.69 -18.77
N ILE A 17 -2.38 39.02 -18.81
CA ILE A 17 -1.51 39.90 -18.01
C ILE A 17 -1.95 39.83 -16.56
N ILE A 18 -1.00 39.51 -15.68
CA ILE A 18 -1.17 39.54 -14.23
C ILE A 18 -0.96 40.97 -13.74
N SER A 19 -2.01 41.59 -13.17
CA SER A 19 -1.86 42.81 -12.38
C SER A 19 -1.77 42.42 -10.89
N SER A 20 -0.71 42.87 -10.26
CA SER A 20 -0.50 42.84 -8.81
C SER A 20 -1.46 43.83 -8.12
N ASP A 21 -2.15 43.37 -7.08
CA ASP A 21 -2.30 44.00 -5.75
C ASP A 21 -3.56 43.45 -5.05
N SER A 22 -3.37 42.65 -4.01
CA SER A 22 -3.99 42.82 -2.69
C SER A 22 -3.59 41.64 -1.79
N LEU A 23 -2.78 41.95 -0.80
CA LEU A 23 -2.54 41.13 0.37
C LEU A 23 -3.82 41.03 1.20
N SER A 24 -4.38 39.86 1.36
CA SER A 24 -5.35 39.56 2.42
C SER A 24 -4.93 38.30 3.14
N ASP A 25 -4.87 38.42 4.46
CA ASP A 25 -4.50 37.41 5.44
C ASP A 25 -5.22 36.09 5.19
N ALA A 26 -4.48 35.03 4.87
CA ALA A 26 -4.97 33.67 4.83
C ALA A 26 -4.60 32.96 6.14
N ASP A 27 -5.61 32.39 6.76
CA ASP A 27 -5.53 31.55 7.96
C ASP A 27 -4.68 30.29 7.69
N PRO A 28 -3.75 29.87 8.58
CA PRO A 28 -2.78 28.80 8.27
C PRO A 28 -3.29 27.37 8.45
N ASP A 29 -4.59 27.11 8.58
CA ASP A 29 -5.15 25.79 8.93
C ASP A 29 -6.08 25.16 7.88
N GLU A 30 -5.94 25.46 6.59
CA GLU A 30 -6.60 24.63 5.56
C GLU A 30 -5.64 23.59 4.98
N PRO A 31 -6.04 22.28 4.91
CA PRO A 31 -5.21 21.23 4.29
C PRO A 31 -5.10 21.51 2.79
N GLY A 32 -3.87 21.73 2.31
CA GLY A 32 -3.54 22.12 0.94
C GLY A 32 -4.29 21.33 -0.12
N GLY A 33 -5.29 21.95 -0.72
CA GLY A 33 -5.92 21.51 -1.94
C GLY A 33 -4.95 21.76 -3.10
N GLY A 34 -4.48 20.68 -3.74
CA GLY A 34 -3.81 20.80 -5.03
C GLY A 34 -4.74 21.50 -6.01
N ASP A 35 -4.23 22.48 -6.75
CA ASP A 35 -4.97 23.29 -7.70
C ASP A 35 -5.84 22.40 -8.61
N ALA A 36 -7.17 22.50 -8.44
CA ALA A 36 -8.12 21.83 -9.29
C ALA A 36 -8.24 22.64 -10.58
N GLU A 37 -7.85 22.06 -11.71
CA GLU A 37 -8.03 22.69 -13.01
C GLU A 37 -9.52 22.73 -13.38
N LEU A 38 -10.07 23.92 -13.62
CA LEU A 38 -11.44 24.11 -14.09
C LEU A 38 -11.46 24.20 -15.61
N ARG A 39 -12.28 23.36 -16.26
CA ARG A 39 -12.51 23.44 -17.71
C ARG A 39 -13.98 23.73 -18.00
N GLU A 40 -14.22 24.71 -18.82
CA GLU A 40 -15.54 24.99 -19.39
C GLU A 40 -15.65 24.35 -20.77
N LEU A 41 -16.70 23.56 -20.97
CA LEU A 41 -16.93 22.77 -22.18
C LEU A 41 -18.31 23.10 -22.75
N LEU A 42 -18.37 23.45 -24.02
CA LEU A 42 -19.65 23.62 -24.73
C LEU A 42 -20.04 22.32 -25.42
N VAL A 43 -21.23 21.80 -25.16
CA VAL A 43 -21.75 20.59 -25.78
C VAL A 43 -22.16 20.86 -27.23
N PRO A 44 -21.47 20.29 -28.23
CA PRO A 44 -21.82 20.47 -29.64
C PRO A 44 -23.11 19.72 -30.00
N ALA A 45 -23.72 20.11 -31.12
CA ALA A 45 -25.00 19.54 -31.59
C ALA A 45 -24.97 18.00 -31.75
N GLY A 46 -23.84 17.45 -32.19
CA GLY A 46 -23.67 16.01 -32.36
C GLY A 46 -23.68 15.16 -31.08
N LEU A 47 -23.60 15.82 -29.91
CA LEU A 47 -23.67 15.14 -28.62
C LEU A 47 -25.01 15.28 -27.92
N HIS A 48 -26.01 15.92 -28.57
CA HIS A 48 -27.35 16.11 -27.99
C HIS A 48 -27.99 14.79 -27.60
N GLY A 49 -28.53 14.71 -26.39
CA GLY A 49 -29.16 13.48 -25.86
C GLY A 49 -28.20 12.35 -25.48
N MET A 50 -26.88 12.53 -25.68
CA MET A 50 -25.89 11.56 -25.28
C MET A 50 -25.78 11.53 -23.73
N ARG A 51 -25.37 10.39 -23.19
CA ARG A 51 -25.07 10.26 -21.76
C ARG A 51 -23.85 11.13 -21.40
N LEU A 52 -23.91 11.78 -20.24
CA LEU A 52 -22.86 12.66 -19.75
C LEU A 52 -21.48 12.00 -19.73
N ASP A 53 -21.39 10.73 -19.23
CA ASP A 53 -20.12 9.99 -19.19
C ASP A 53 -19.50 9.75 -20.57
N ARG A 54 -20.32 9.62 -21.62
CA ARG A 54 -19.85 9.46 -23.00
C ARG A 54 -19.53 10.81 -23.67
N ALA A 55 -20.36 11.81 -23.42
CA ALA A 55 -20.14 13.16 -23.94
C ALA A 55 -18.81 13.73 -23.41
N LEU A 56 -18.52 13.54 -22.13
CA LEU A 56 -17.25 13.95 -21.52
C LEU A 56 -16.04 13.28 -22.17
N VAL A 57 -16.10 11.99 -22.52
CA VAL A 57 -15.00 11.30 -23.24
C VAL A 57 -14.75 11.92 -24.61
N SER A 58 -15.80 12.36 -25.30
CA SER A 58 -15.65 13.04 -26.60
C SER A 58 -15.09 14.46 -26.45
N LEU A 59 -15.40 15.15 -25.35
CA LEU A 59 -14.95 16.52 -25.07
C LEU A 59 -13.58 16.61 -24.43
N LEU A 60 -13.16 15.56 -23.72
CA LEU A 60 -11.90 15.45 -22.98
C LEU A 60 -11.23 14.09 -23.32
N PRO A 61 -10.76 13.91 -24.57
CA PRO A 61 -10.25 12.63 -25.04
C PRO A 61 -8.95 12.18 -24.36
N GLU A 62 -8.23 13.09 -23.69
CA GLU A 62 -7.03 12.82 -22.93
C GLU A 62 -7.30 12.05 -21.62
N PHE A 63 -8.57 11.99 -21.17
CA PHE A 63 -8.93 11.31 -19.92
C PHE A 63 -9.71 10.02 -20.15
N SER A 64 -9.48 9.03 -19.27
CA SER A 64 -10.22 7.77 -19.31
C SER A 64 -11.68 7.95 -18.92
N ARG A 65 -12.59 7.16 -19.52
CA ARG A 65 -14.01 7.15 -19.18
C ARG A 65 -14.26 6.88 -17.68
N SER A 66 -13.46 6.01 -17.08
CA SER A 66 -13.55 5.67 -15.65
C SER A 66 -13.27 6.90 -14.78
N TYR A 67 -12.25 7.66 -15.12
CA TYR A 67 -11.91 8.89 -14.43
C TYR A 67 -13.02 9.94 -14.54
N LEU A 68 -13.50 10.23 -15.76
CA LEU A 68 -14.57 11.20 -16.00
C LEU A 68 -15.87 10.79 -15.29
N LYS A 69 -16.18 9.50 -15.24
CA LYS A 69 -17.32 8.99 -14.46
C LYS A 69 -17.15 9.25 -12.95
N GLN A 70 -15.95 9.04 -12.40
CA GLN A 70 -15.66 9.34 -10.99
C GLN A 70 -15.83 10.83 -10.67
N LEU A 71 -15.40 11.73 -11.56
CA LEU A 71 -15.62 13.16 -11.40
C LEU A 71 -17.11 13.51 -11.32
N VAL A 72 -17.95 12.92 -12.18
CA VAL A 72 -19.41 13.11 -12.14
C VAL A 72 -19.99 12.62 -10.81
N GLU A 73 -19.62 11.42 -10.37
CA GLU A 73 -20.10 10.80 -9.12
C GLU A 73 -19.62 11.59 -7.88
N ALA A 74 -18.45 12.23 -7.96
CA ALA A 74 -17.92 13.13 -6.93
C ALA A 74 -18.49 14.55 -6.96
N GLY A 75 -19.45 14.84 -7.88
CA GLY A 75 -20.05 16.17 -8.03
C GLY A 75 -19.08 17.23 -8.60
N ALA A 76 -17.98 16.82 -9.23
CA ALA A 76 -17.01 17.70 -9.86
C ALA A 76 -17.40 18.13 -11.29
N VAL A 77 -18.56 17.71 -11.78
CA VAL A 77 -19.09 18.08 -13.09
C VAL A 77 -20.46 18.73 -12.93
N GLY A 78 -20.71 19.84 -13.62
CA GLY A 78 -21.98 20.52 -13.56
C GLY A 78 -22.13 21.58 -14.63
N THR A 79 -23.14 22.40 -14.47
CA THR A 79 -23.27 23.72 -15.11
C THR A 79 -22.81 24.79 -14.12
N GLN A 80 -22.81 26.05 -14.50
CA GLN A 80 -22.47 27.13 -13.57
C GLN A 80 -23.38 27.19 -12.33
N THR A 81 -24.61 26.63 -12.42
CA THR A 81 -25.63 26.71 -11.35
C THR A 81 -25.98 25.37 -10.73
N VAL A 82 -25.74 24.22 -11.41
CA VAL A 82 -26.23 22.92 -10.96
C VAL A 82 -25.14 21.86 -11.13
N ARG A 83 -24.83 21.12 -10.06
CA ARG A 83 -23.95 19.94 -10.11
C ARG A 83 -24.68 18.71 -10.68
N LEU A 84 -24.03 17.98 -11.58
CA LEU A 84 -24.54 16.78 -12.22
C LEU A 84 -23.95 15.54 -11.57
N GLY A 85 -24.71 14.87 -10.69
CA GLY A 85 -24.23 13.69 -9.94
C GLY A 85 -24.50 12.33 -10.61
N LYS A 86 -25.15 12.29 -11.78
CA LYS A 86 -25.49 11.04 -12.47
C LYS A 86 -24.78 10.94 -13.83
N ALA A 87 -23.84 10.01 -13.95
CA ALA A 87 -23.11 9.74 -15.20
C ALA A 87 -24.03 9.36 -16.38
N SER A 88 -25.23 8.86 -16.10
CA SER A 88 -26.25 8.53 -17.10
C SER A 88 -27.13 9.72 -17.50
N ALA A 89 -27.00 10.90 -16.89
CA ALA A 89 -27.73 12.11 -17.30
C ALA A 89 -27.49 12.41 -18.77
N LYS A 90 -28.48 12.95 -19.46
CA LYS A 90 -28.37 13.34 -20.86
C LYS A 90 -27.95 14.79 -20.99
N VAL A 91 -26.97 15.05 -21.86
CA VAL A 91 -26.52 16.41 -22.17
C VAL A 91 -27.38 17.03 -23.29
N GLN A 92 -27.45 18.37 -23.34
CA GLN A 92 -28.17 19.11 -24.37
C GLN A 92 -27.18 19.89 -25.25
N ALA A 93 -27.44 19.99 -26.52
CA ALA A 93 -26.67 20.85 -27.44
C ALA A 93 -26.70 22.30 -26.94
N GLY A 94 -25.54 22.97 -26.96
CA GLY A 94 -25.38 24.34 -26.43
C GLY A 94 -25.30 24.45 -24.91
N GLN A 95 -25.39 23.33 -24.19
CA GLN A 95 -25.18 23.31 -22.75
C GLN A 95 -23.70 23.57 -22.40
N SER A 96 -23.44 24.54 -21.50
CA SER A 96 -22.11 24.75 -20.93
C SER A 96 -21.92 23.81 -19.72
N LEU A 97 -20.89 23.02 -19.75
CA LEU A 97 -20.45 22.13 -18.66
C LEU A 97 -19.19 22.69 -18.02
N VAL A 98 -19.16 22.75 -16.72
CA VAL A 98 -17.95 23.04 -15.92
C VAL A 98 -17.46 21.74 -15.34
N VAL A 99 -16.22 21.40 -15.64
CA VAL A 99 -15.55 20.18 -15.16
C VAL A 99 -14.38 20.60 -14.28
N GLU A 100 -14.43 20.23 -13.02
CA GLU A 100 -13.35 20.39 -12.06
C GLU A 100 -12.46 19.14 -12.12
N LEU A 101 -11.31 19.26 -12.78
CA LEU A 101 -10.34 18.17 -12.91
C LEU A 101 -9.57 18.03 -11.60
N ARG A 102 -10.01 17.13 -10.76
CA ARG A 102 -9.37 16.81 -9.47
C ARG A 102 -8.41 15.67 -9.64
N PRO A 103 -7.23 15.68 -8.97
CA PRO A 103 -6.40 14.50 -8.89
C PRO A 103 -7.20 13.30 -8.38
N THR A 104 -7.10 12.14 -9.04
CA THR A 104 -7.71 10.93 -8.49
C THR A 104 -6.96 10.49 -7.25
N ALA A 105 -7.64 9.83 -6.30
CA ALA A 105 -6.95 9.18 -5.18
C ALA A 105 -5.85 8.22 -5.69
N GLN A 106 -6.06 7.60 -6.84
CA GLN A 106 -5.07 6.71 -7.47
C GLN A 106 -3.86 7.47 -8.04
N SER A 107 -4.02 8.70 -8.58
CA SER A 107 -2.91 9.53 -9.06
C SER A 107 -2.04 10.04 -7.90
N GLN A 108 -2.60 10.16 -6.71
CA GLN A 108 -1.89 10.51 -5.49
C GLN A 108 -1.06 9.34 -4.89
N ALA A 109 -1.19 8.14 -5.45
CA ALA A 109 -0.52 6.94 -4.94
C ALA A 109 1.02 7.04 -4.90
N PHE A 110 1.61 7.89 -5.72
CA PHE A 110 3.06 8.07 -5.83
C PHE A 110 3.54 9.48 -5.41
N VAL A 111 2.68 10.26 -4.76
CA VAL A 111 3.08 11.58 -4.25
C VAL A 111 3.93 11.39 -2.99
N PRO A 112 5.12 12.01 -2.89
CA PRO A 112 5.93 12.01 -1.67
C PRO A 112 5.17 12.60 -0.48
N GLN A 113 5.26 11.95 0.68
CA GLN A 113 4.63 12.43 1.91
C GLN A 113 5.60 12.29 3.10
N PRO A 114 5.75 13.30 3.96
CA PRO A 114 6.68 13.29 5.09
C PRO A 114 6.20 12.36 6.21
N ILE A 115 6.30 11.05 5.97
CA ILE A 115 5.95 10.01 6.95
C ILE A 115 7.23 9.63 7.68
N PRO A 116 7.25 9.65 9.03
CA PRO A 116 8.42 9.24 9.80
C PRO A 116 8.74 7.76 9.54
N ILE A 117 9.96 7.49 9.10
CA ILE A 117 10.50 6.14 8.87
C ILE A 117 11.79 6.02 9.65
N GLU A 118 11.83 5.07 10.58
CA GLU A 118 13.05 4.73 11.32
C GLU A 118 13.99 3.94 10.41
N VAL A 119 15.17 4.51 10.14
CA VAL A 119 16.23 3.87 9.35
C VAL A 119 17.22 3.21 10.30
N VAL A 120 17.31 1.88 10.23
CA VAL A 120 18.22 1.06 11.06
C VAL A 120 19.60 0.97 10.43
N PHE A 121 19.66 0.93 9.11
CA PHE A 121 20.89 0.89 8.33
C PHE A 121 20.67 1.50 6.96
N GLU A 122 21.67 2.16 6.44
CA GLU A 122 21.68 2.72 5.09
C GLU A 122 23.06 2.73 4.49
N ASP A 123 23.12 2.39 3.19
CA ASP A 123 24.28 2.65 2.34
C ASP A 123 23.82 3.14 0.95
N VAL A 124 24.75 3.18 -0.01
CA VAL A 124 24.44 3.63 -1.37
C VAL A 124 23.50 2.69 -2.15
N HIS A 125 23.35 1.44 -1.72
CA HIS A 125 22.65 0.39 -2.45
C HIS A 125 21.31 -0.01 -1.83
N LEU A 126 21.22 -0.02 -0.51
CA LEU A 126 20.02 -0.46 0.21
C LEU A 126 19.84 0.27 1.55
N ARG A 127 18.64 0.14 2.09
CA ARG A 127 18.25 0.66 3.40
C ARG A 127 17.52 -0.45 4.16
N VAL A 128 17.80 -0.60 5.45
CA VAL A 128 17.00 -1.42 6.35
C VAL A 128 16.22 -0.47 7.25
N ILE A 129 14.90 -0.65 7.29
CA ILE A 129 13.99 0.20 8.03
C ILE A 129 13.24 -0.61 9.07
N HIS A 130 12.80 0.06 10.13
CA HIS A 130 11.84 -0.45 11.10
C HIS A 130 10.46 0.14 10.81
N LYS A 131 9.56 -0.67 10.24
CA LYS A 131 8.20 -0.25 9.93
C LYS A 131 7.34 -0.25 11.20
N PRO A 132 6.69 0.85 11.58
CA PRO A 132 5.71 0.84 12.66
C PRO A 132 4.47 0.02 12.28
N ALA A 133 3.73 -0.45 13.29
CA ALA A 133 2.38 -0.96 13.10
C ALA A 133 1.45 0.18 12.63
N GLY A 134 0.38 -0.17 11.92
CA GLY A 134 -0.58 0.79 11.36
C GLY A 134 -0.21 1.34 9.99
N LEU A 135 1.06 1.23 9.56
CA LEU A 135 1.52 1.75 8.26
C LEU A 135 1.35 0.70 7.15
N VAL A 136 0.57 1.05 6.12
CA VAL A 136 0.42 0.25 4.90
C VAL A 136 1.67 0.36 4.04
N VAL A 137 2.13 -0.73 3.45
CA VAL A 137 3.37 -0.73 2.65
C VAL A 137 3.18 -0.12 1.26
N HIS A 138 2.15 -0.54 0.54
CA HIS A 138 1.87 -0.07 -0.83
C HIS A 138 0.48 0.53 -0.96
N PRO A 139 0.31 1.54 -1.82
CA PRO A 139 -1.02 2.01 -2.20
C PRO A 139 -1.89 0.86 -2.72
N ALA A 140 -3.14 0.86 -2.29
CA ALA A 140 -4.15 -0.12 -2.68
C ALA A 140 -5.55 0.49 -2.56
N PRO A 141 -6.60 -0.10 -3.16
CA PRO A 141 -7.97 0.35 -2.95
C PRO A 141 -8.30 0.53 -1.47
N GLY A 142 -8.74 1.74 -1.10
CA GLY A 142 -9.00 2.15 0.30
C GLY A 142 -7.79 2.75 1.04
N ASN A 143 -6.57 2.71 0.47
CA ASN A 143 -5.35 3.31 1.03
C ASN A 143 -4.42 3.76 -0.10
N TRP A 144 -4.77 4.83 -0.79
CA TRP A 144 -3.98 5.34 -1.91
C TRP A 144 -2.82 6.23 -1.49
N THR A 145 -2.88 6.80 -0.29
CA THR A 145 -1.90 7.72 0.29
C THR A 145 -1.55 7.28 1.71
N GLY A 146 -0.59 7.92 2.36
CA GLY A 146 -0.20 7.59 3.73
C GLY A 146 0.48 6.23 3.84
N THR A 147 1.18 5.78 2.79
CA THR A 147 1.83 4.47 2.76
C THR A 147 3.34 4.58 2.94
N LEU A 148 3.99 3.47 3.28
CA LEU A 148 5.45 3.41 3.34
C LEU A 148 6.09 3.87 2.02
N LEU A 149 5.48 3.53 0.88
CA LEU A 149 5.95 3.99 -0.43
C LEU A 149 5.99 5.52 -0.51
N ASN A 150 4.94 6.21 -0.06
CA ASN A 150 4.89 7.68 -0.05
C ASN A 150 5.98 8.27 0.87
N GLY A 151 6.20 7.64 2.03
CA GLY A 151 7.26 8.05 2.96
C GLY A 151 8.67 7.84 2.39
N LEU A 152 8.91 6.73 1.70
CA LEU A 152 10.22 6.47 1.05
C LEU A 152 10.50 7.46 -0.08
N LEU A 153 9.49 7.86 -0.85
CA LEU A 153 9.63 8.89 -1.89
C LEU A 153 9.96 10.26 -1.30
N ALA A 154 9.45 10.58 -0.11
CA ALA A 154 9.78 11.82 0.58
C ALA A 154 11.16 11.77 1.26
N LEU A 155 11.53 10.60 1.79
CA LEU A 155 12.80 10.38 2.47
C LEU A 155 13.99 10.45 1.50
N ASP A 156 13.82 9.94 0.27
CA ASP A 156 14.87 9.88 -0.74
C ASP A 156 14.26 10.12 -2.14
N PRO A 157 14.46 11.30 -2.72
CA PRO A 157 13.95 11.60 -4.06
C PRO A 157 14.42 10.60 -5.13
N LEU A 158 15.62 10.00 -4.96
CA LEU A 158 16.13 8.98 -5.88
C LEU A 158 15.31 7.67 -5.84
N ALA A 159 14.53 7.45 -4.78
CA ALA A 159 13.61 6.30 -4.70
C ALA A 159 12.59 6.29 -5.85
N ALA A 160 12.25 7.45 -6.43
CA ALA A 160 11.37 7.55 -7.60
C ALA A 160 11.96 6.87 -8.86
N LEU A 161 13.28 6.71 -8.94
CA LEU A 161 13.97 6.05 -10.05
C LEU A 161 13.97 4.52 -9.91
N VAL A 162 13.58 4.00 -8.75
CA VAL A 162 13.54 2.55 -8.47
C VAL A 162 12.08 2.09 -8.41
N PRO A 163 11.69 1.04 -9.14
CA PRO A 163 10.32 0.56 -9.11
C PRO A 163 9.79 0.35 -7.68
N ARG A 164 8.58 0.82 -7.38
CA ARG A 164 7.95 0.74 -6.05
C ARG A 164 8.80 1.36 -4.93
N ALA A 165 9.55 2.41 -5.24
CA ALA A 165 10.49 3.04 -4.31
C ALA A 165 11.49 2.04 -3.67
N GLY A 166 11.87 0.98 -4.40
CA GLY A 166 12.81 -0.04 -3.97
C GLY A 166 12.23 -1.11 -3.01
N ILE A 167 10.95 -1.13 -2.74
CA ILE A 167 10.32 -2.12 -1.87
C ILE A 167 10.32 -3.50 -2.54
N VAL A 168 11.00 -4.48 -1.95
CA VAL A 168 11.18 -5.85 -2.46
C VAL A 168 10.32 -6.89 -1.75
N HIS A 169 9.82 -6.59 -0.55
CA HIS A 169 8.90 -7.43 0.22
C HIS A 169 7.96 -6.56 1.06
N ARG A 170 7.01 -7.19 1.75
CA ARG A 170 6.00 -6.45 2.52
C ARG A 170 5.78 -7.04 3.90
N LEU A 171 5.31 -6.20 4.81
CA LEU A 171 4.62 -6.55 6.05
C LEU A 171 3.15 -6.17 5.94
N ASP A 172 2.30 -6.81 6.73
CA ASP A 172 0.90 -6.39 6.85
C ASP A 172 0.82 -5.00 7.52
N LYS A 173 -0.29 -4.30 7.35
CA LYS A 173 -0.51 -2.95 7.90
C LYS A 173 -0.10 -2.90 9.39
N ASP A 174 -0.64 -3.80 10.18
CA ASP A 174 -0.50 -3.79 11.64
C ASP A 174 0.65 -4.69 12.15
N THR A 175 1.46 -5.27 11.25
CA THR A 175 2.72 -5.94 11.60
C THR A 175 3.84 -4.92 11.64
N SER A 176 4.56 -4.86 12.75
CA SER A 176 5.75 -4.03 12.93
C SER A 176 7.04 -4.78 12.62
N GLY A 177 8.15 -4.08 12.45
CA GLY A 177 9.49 -4.68 12.36
C GLY A 177 10.26 -4.40 11.09
N LEU A 178 11.31 -5.18 10.88
CA LEU A 178 12.34 -4.91 9.89
C LEU A 178 11.90 -5.20 8.46
N MET A 179 12.29 -4.29 7.57
CA MET A 179 12.19 -4.44 6.12
C MET A 179 13.47 -3.96 5.44
N VAL A 180 13.89 -4.67 4.36
CA VAL A 180 14.93 -4.17 3.45
C VAL A 180 14.30 -3.51 2.23
N VAL A 181 14.85 -2.36 1.85
CA VAL A 181 14.45 -1.54 0.71
C VAL A 181 15.67 -1.26 -0.14
N ALA A 182 15.58 -1.46 -1.44
CA ALA A 182 16.65 -1.14 -2.37
C ALA A 182 16.70 0.37 -2.65
N ARG A 183 17.90 0.93 -2.81
CA ARG A 183 18.13 2.30 -3.25
C ARG A 183 18.57 2.38 -4.70
N THR A 184 19.01 1.26 -5.26
CA THR A 184 19.43 1.17 -6.66
C THR A 184 18.69 0.01 -7.36
N ARG A 185 18.56 0.12 -8.69
CA ARG A 185 17.93 -0.94 -9.49
C ARG A 185 18.69 -2.26 -9.38
N ALA A 186 20.01 -2.23 -9.42
CA ALA A 186 20.84 -3.44 -9.30
C ALA A 186 20.63 -4.15 -7.96
N ALA A 187 20.62 -3.40 -6.85
CA ALA A 187 20.33 -3.97 -5.53
C ALA A 187 18.90 -4.53 -5.44
N MET A 188 17.92 -3.85 -6.07
CA MET A 188 16.54 -4.34 -6.11
C MET A 188 16.44 -5.69 -6.82
N ASP A 189 17.01 -5.81 -8.01
CA ASP A 189 16.95 -7.04 -8.79
C ASP A 189 17.65 -8.19 -8.06
N ALA A 190 18.79 -7.92 -7.43
CA ALA A 190 19.52 -8.91 -6.62
C ALA A 190 18.74 -9.32 -5.37
N LEU A 191 18.16 -8.40 -4.61
CA LEU A 191 17.35 -8.70 -3.43
C LEU A 191 16.09 -9.50 -3.78
N VAL A 192 15.42 -9.20 -4.89
CA VAL A 192 14.28 -9.98 -5.38
C VAL A 192 14.68 -11.42 -5.66
N GLN A 193 15.81 -11.64 -6.33
CA GLN A 193 16.36 -12.98 -6.59
C GLN A 193 16.74 -13.70 -5.29
N MET A 194 17.36 -12.99 -4.35
CA MET A 194 17.74 -13.57 -3.05
C MET A 194 16.52 -14.00 -2.23
N ILE A 195 15.45 -13.19 -2.23
CA ILE A 195 14.18 -13.54 -1.57
C ILE A 195 13.54 -14.76 -2.24
N ALA A 196 13.51 -14.81 -3.55
CA ALA A 196 12.99 -15.94 -4.31
C ALA A 196 13.80 -17.23 -4.05
N ALA A 197 15.13 -17.12 -3.92
CA ALA A 197 16.05 -18.20 -3.59
C ALA A 197 16.13 -18.52 -2.07
N ARG A 198 15.29 -17.87 -1.21
CA ARG A 198 15.27 -18.05 0.25
C ARG A 198 16.60 -17.72 0.94
N ARG A 199 17.39 -16.83 0.36
CA ARG A 199 18.67 -16.36 0.89
C ARG A 199 18.57 -15.11 1.79
N VAL A 200 17.35 -14.62 2.02
CA VAL A 200 17.03 -13.57 2.99
C VAL A 200 16.27 -14.22 4.14
N GLU A 201 16.92 -14.32 5.29
CA GLU A 201 16.30 -14.85 6.49
C GLU A 201 15.44 -13.79 7.15
N ARG A 202 14.19 -14.15 7.45
CA ARG A 202 13.19 -13.29 8.08
C ARG A 202 12.59 -14.01 9.26
N LEU A 203 12.94 -13.58 10.47
CA LEU A 203 12.41 -14.14 11.70
C LEU A 203 11.40 -13.20 12.33
N TYR A 204 10.32 -13.78 12.79
CA TYR A 204 9.21 -13.07 13.43
C TYR A 204 8.98 -13.66 14.82
N VAL A 205 8.58 -12.80 15.75
CA VAL A 205 8.05 -13.20 17.04
C VAL A 205 6.54 -13.00 17.02
N ALA A 206 5.80 -13.99 17.51
CA ALA A 206 4.36 -13.99 17.55
C ALA A 206 3.86 -14.51 18.90
N LEU A 207 2.86 -13.81 19.49
CA LEU A 207 2.11 -14.28 20.63
C LEU A 207 0.77 -14.85 20.13
N ALA A 208 0.47 -16.08 20.49
CA ALA A 208 -0.70 -16.81 20.00
C ALA A 208 -1.55 -17.37 21.14
N HIS A 209 -2.85 -17.52 20.89
CA HIS A 209 -3.77 -18.20 21.78
C HIS A 209 -3.51 -19.72 21.81
N THR A 210 -3.96 -20.36 22.85
CA THR A 210 -3.86 -21.79 23.12
C THR A 210 -2.41 -22.20 23.40
N PRO A 211 -2.13 -22.86 24.52
CA PRO A 211 -0.84 -23.43 24.83
C PRO A 211 -0.38 -24.37 23.71
N TRP A 212 0.88 -24.26 23.33
CA TRP A 212 1.45 -25.14 22.32
C TRP A 212 1.55 -26.57 22.82
N SER A 213 1.05 -27.51 22.05
CA SER A 213 1.14 -28.94 22.31
C SER A 213 1.83 -29.64 21.14
N GLY A 214 2.60 -30.68 21.43
CA GLY A 214 3.32 -31.45 20.43
C GLY A 214 4.80 -31.05 20.27
N ALA A 215 5.37 -31.24 19.08
CA ALA A 215 6.77 -30.98 18.81
C ALA A 215 7.13 -29.49 19.00
N PRO A 216 8.26 -29.16 19.63
CA PRO A 216 8.65 -27.77 19.89
C PRO A 216 8.99 -26.98 18.62
N ALA A 217 9.18 -27.65 17.50
CA ALA A 217 9.39 -27.04 16.20
C ALA A 217 8.62 -27.82 15.12
N VAL A 218 7.95 -27.07 14.23
CA VAL A 218 7.21 -27.64 13.11
C VAL A 218 7.45 -26.83 11.84
N GLN A 219 7.40 -27.53 10.70
CA GLN A 219 7.44 -26.91 9.38
C GLN A 219 6.06 -27.01 8.74
N VAL A 220 5.40 -25.86 8.59
CA VAL A 220 4.08 -25.79 7.95
C VAL A 220 4.26 -25.56 6.46
N GLN A 221 3.90 -26.54 5.65
CA GLN A 221 3.97 -26.49 4.18
C GLN A 221 2.56 -26.57 3.59
N GLN A 222 1.78 -25.54 3.82
CA GLN A 222 0.40 -25.46 3.37
C GLN A 222 0.23 -24.29 2.37
N ALA A 223 -0.33 -24.60 1.20
CA ALA A 223 -0.57 -23.59 0.19
C ALA A 223 -1.60 -22.55 0.67
N ILE A 224 -1.39 -21.29 0.27
CA ILE A 224 -2.24 -20.18 0.64
C ILE A 224 -2.90 -19.59 -0.60
N GLY A 225 -4.23 -19.45 -0.53
CA GLY A 225 -5.07 -18.83 -1.54
C GLY A 225 -6.07 -17.86 -0.93
N ARG A 226 -6.91 -17.25 -1.77
CA ARG A 226 -7.99 -16.38 -1.32
C ARG A 226 -9.08 -17.24 -0.66
N ASP A 227 -9.60 -16.83 0.49
CA ASP A 227 -10.72 -17.51 1.13
C ASP A 227 -11.98 -17.39 0.25
N ALA A 228 -12.61 -18.52 -0.08
CA ALA A 228 -13.78 -18.55 -0.93
C ALA A 228 -15.02 -17.88 -0.29
N ARG A 229 -15.09 -17.87 1.06
CA ARG A 229 -16.20 -17.31 1.83
C ARG A 229 -16.00 -15.85 2.21
N ASN A 230 -14.75 -15.40 2.31
CA ASN A 230 -14.43 -14.04 2.70
C ASN A 230 -13.25 -13.50 1.89
N ARG A 231 -13.52 -12.62 0.92
CA ARG A 231 -12.50 -12.04 0.03
C ARG A 231 -11.46 -11.16 0.72
N LEU A 232 -11.68 -10.75 1.97
CA LEU A 232 -10.73 -9.94 2.74
C LEU A 232 -9.63 -10.78 3.38
N ARG A 233 -9.78 -12.10 3.45
CA ARG A 233 -8.83 -13.01 4.09
C ARG A 233 -8.22 -14.02 3.13
N MET A 234 -7.08 -14.55 3.54
CA MET A 234 -6.44 -15.69 2.92
C MET A 234 -6.79 -16.97 3.70
N ALA A 235 -6.61 -18.13 3.09
CA ALA A 235 -6.85 -19.41 3.72
C ALA A 235 -5.82 -20.44 3.24
N VAL A 236 -5.62 -21.49 4.02
CA VAL A 236 -4.98 -22.71 3.52
C VAL A 236 -5.91 -23.33 2.46
N VAL A 237 -5.34 -23.67 1.31
CA VAL A 237 -6.07 -24.20 0.17
C VAL A 237 -5.41 -25.48 -0.37
N ASP A 238 -6.24 -26.33 -0.91
CA ASP A 238 -5.80 -27.46 -1.73
C ASP A 238 -5.62 -26.96 -3.17
N LEU A 239 -4.38 -27.03 -3.69
CA LEU A 239 -4.03 -26.52 -5.03
C LEU A 239 -4.72 -27.29 -6.17
N GLU A 240 -5.21 -28.51 -5.91
CA GLU A 240 -5.97 -29.27 -6.91
C GLU A 240 -7.40 -28.72 -7.06
N LYS A 241 -7.93 -28.07 -6.02
CA LYS A 241 -9.33 -27.60 -5.96
C LYS A 241 -9.49 -26.08 -6.02
N SER A 242 -8.42 -25.34 -5.68
CA SER A 242 -8.53 -23.89 -5.51
C SER A 242 -7.25 -23.17 -5.93
N PRO A 243 -7.35 -21.99 -6.52
CA PRO A 243 -6.18 -21.19 -6.87
C PRO A 243 -5.45 -20.75 -5.60
N GLY A 244 -4.13 -20.96 -5.59
CA GLY A 244 -3.26 -20.60 -4.47
C GLY A 244 -1.78 -20.66 -4.86
N LYS A 245 -0.93 -20.47 -3.88
CA LYS A 245 0.53 -20.56 -4.05
C LYS A 245 1.15 -21.37 -2.91
N PRO A 246 2.15 -22.22 -3.18
CA PRO A 246 2.90 -22.90 -2.13
C PRO A 246 3.43 -21.90 -1.10
N ALA A 247 3.32 -22.26 0.17
CA ALA A 247 3.83 -21.47 1.27
C ALA A 247 4.51 -22.39 2.31
N SER A 248 5.57 -21.89 2.96
CA SER A 248 6.36 -22.63 3.92
C SER A 248 6.81 -21.71 5.05
N THR A 249 6.49 -22.11 6.29
CA THR A 249 6.82 -21.40 7.53
C THR A 249 7.38 -22.37 8.56
N GLY A 250 8.60 -22.14 9.01
CA GLY A 250 9.15 -22.79 10.20
C GLY A 250 8.61 -22.12 11.45
N ILE A 251 8.09 -22.88 12.40
CA ILE A 251 7.58 -22.36 13.67
C ILE A 251 8.29 -23.07 14.79
N SER A 252 8.85 -22.33 15.73
CA SER A 252 9.52 -22.86 16.92
C SER A 252 8.92 -22.26 18.17
N LEU A 253 8.54 -23.10 19.12
CA LEU A 253 8.07 -22.69 20.44
C LEU A 253 9.22 -22.00 21.18
N LEU A 254 8.98 -20.82 21.72
CA LEU A 254 9.88 -20.13 22.63
C LEU A 254 9.46 -20.34 24.08
N GLN A 255 8.19 -20.10 24.38
CA GLN A 255 7.62 -20.28 25.72
C GLN A 255 6.14 -20.61 25.66
N ASN A 256 5.66 -21.32 26.67
CA ASN A 256 4.25 -21.61 26.91
C ASN A 256 3.76 -20.94 28.20
N CYS A 257 2.46 -20.59 28.21
CA CYS A 257 1.72 -20.27 29.41
C CYS A 257 0.31 -20.88 29.32
N GLU A 258 -0.49 -20.81 30.36
CA GLU A 258 -1.86 -21.36 30.40
C GLU A 258 -2.78 -20.77 29.32
N ARG A 259 -2.53 -19.51 28.91
CA ARG A 259 -3.37 -18.77 27.97
C ARG A 259 -2.94 -18.91 26.52
N GLY A 260 -1.69 -19.33 26.27
CA GLY A 260 -1.15 -19.39 24.92
C GLY A 260 0.34 -19.65 24.85
N CYS A 261 0.93 -19.29 23.73
CA CYS A 261 2.34 -19.55 23.45
C CYS A 261 3.02 -18.38 22.75
N LEU A 262 4.28 -18.20 23.05
CA LEU A 262 5.21 -17.35 22.32
C LEU A 262 6.00 -18.21 21.35
N VAL A 263 5.97 -17.85 20.07
CA VAL A 263 6.65 -18.62 19.02
C VAL A 263 7.54 -17.71 18.17
N ARG A 264 8.60 -18.31 17.62
CA ARG A 264 9.39 -17.73 16.54
C ARG A 264 8.96 -18.33 15.21
N CYS A 265 8.70 -17.49 14.22
CA CYS A 265 8.33 -17.91 12.88
C CYS A 265 9.43 -17.53 11.89
N LYS A 266 9.91 -18.50 11.12
CA LYS A 266 10.86 -18.31 10.00
C LYS A 266 10.10 -18.38 8.69
N LEU A 267 10.10 -17.29 7.92
CA LEU A 267 9.47 -17.26 6.61
C LEU A 267 10.41 -17.76 5.51
N GLU A 268 10.09 -18.87 4.88
CA GLU A 268 10.74 -19.32 3.64
C GLU A 268 10.08 -18.74 2.39
N THR A 269 8.79 -18.50 2.46
CA THR A 269 8.00 -17.78 1.45
C THR A 269 7.36 -16.55 2.09
N GLY A 270 6.81 -15.61 1.30
CA GLY A 270 6.18 -14.38 1.79
C GLY A 270 4.80 -14.17 1.19
N ARG A 271 3.82 -15.05 1.47
CA ARG A 271 2.44 -14.88 1.01
C ARG A 271 1.70 -13.92 1.92
N THR A 272 0.69 -13.28 1.39
CA THR A 272 -0.17 -12.36 2.17
C THR A 272 -0.70 -13.07 3.40
N HIS A 273 -0.53 -12.49 4.58
CA HIS A 273 -0.95 -12.98 5.90
C HIS A 273 -0.40 -14.37 6.27
N GLN A 274 0.72 -14.80 5.69
CA GLN A 274 1.18 -16.20 5.75
C GLN A 274 1.30 -16.74 7.17
N ILE A 275 2.00 -16.06 8.08
CA ILE A 275 2.16 -16.51 9.48
C ILE A 275 0.80 -16.59 10.16
N ARG A 276 -0.05 -15.59 9.97
CA ARG A 276 -1.39 -15.50 10.57
C ARG A 276 -2.28 -16.66 10.15
N VAL A 277 -2.27 -16.99 8.85
CA VAL A 277 -3.01 -18.13 8.28
C VAL A 277 -2.46 -19.46 8.80
N HIS A 278 -1.14 -19.66 8.81
CA HIS A 278 -0.53 -20.89 9.25
C HIS A 278 -0.72 -21.13 10.75
N MET A 279 -0.61 -20.09 11.58
CA MET A 279 -0.86 -20.18 13.03
C MET A 279 -2.34 -20.51 13.32
N ALA A 280 -3.26 -19.86 12.65
CA ALA A 280 -4.70 -20.16 12.76
C ALA A 280 -5.03 -21.60 12.28
N PHE A 281 -4.38 -22.05 11.20
CA PHE A 281 -4.52 -23.43 10.69
C PHE A 281 -4.08 -24.48 11.71
N LEU A 282 -3.05 -24.19 12.50
CA LEU A 282 -2.57 -25.05 13.58
C LEU A 282 -3.43 -24.99 14.86
N GLY A 283 -4.46 -24.14 14.91
CA GLY A 283 -5.29 -23.94 16.10
C GLY A 283 -4.71 -22.94 17.10
N HIS A 284 -3.67 -22.18 16.71
CA HIS A 284 -3.02 -21.15 17.50
C HIS A 284 -3.16 -19.75 16.84
N PRO A 285 -4.37 -19.18 16.69
CA PRO A 285 -4.51 -17.84 16.11
C PRO A 285 -3.75 -16.83 16.94
N LEU A 286 -3.16 -15.83 16.26
CA LEU A 286 -2.40 -14.78 16.95
C LEU A 286 -3.31 -13.95 17.85
N VAL A 287 -2.80 -13.53 19.00
CA VAL A 287 -3.53 -12.65 19.91
C VAL A 287 -3.96 -11.38 19.17
N SER A 288 -5.22 -11.01 19.34
CA SER A 288 -5.88 -9.85 18.71
C SER A 288 -5.90 -9.86 17.18
N ASP A 289 -5.74 -11.03 16.55
CA ASP A 289 -5.95 -11.20 15.11
C ASP A 289 -7.42 -11.59 14.81
N GLY A 290 -8.32 -10.63 14.94
CA GLY A 290 -9.75 -10.86 14.73
C GLY A 290 -10.11 -11.40 13.34
N LEU A 291 -9.29 -11.17 12.32
CA LEU A 291 -9.50 -11.69 10.96
C LEU A 291 -9.32 -13.22 10.91
N TYR A 292 -8.45 -13.77 11.74
CA TYR A 292 -8.10 -15.21 11.79
C TYR A 292 -8.51 -15.90 13.09
N GLY A 293 -9.44 -15.29 13.86
CA GLY A 293 -10.03 -15.91 15.04
C GLY A 293 -9.29 -15.65 16.35
N GLY A 294 -8.28 -14.79 16.34
CA GLY A 294 -7.59 -14.36 17.56
C GLY A 294 -8.39 -13.32 18.31
N ALA A 295 -8.89 -13.67 19.50
CA ALA A 295 -9.60 -12.75 20.37
C ALA A 295 -8.69 -11.64 20.90
N PRO A 296 -9.22 -10.43 21.22
CA PRO A 296 -8.48 -9.42 21.95
C PRO A 296 -8.02 -9.93 23.33
N ALA A 297 -6.72 -9.79 23.63
CA ALA A 297 -6.16 -10.20 24.90
C ALA A 297 -4.85 -9.46 25.20
N ALA A 298 -4.39 -9.53 26.44
CA ALA A 298 -3.10 -8.98 26.90
C ALA A 298 -2.86 -7.50 26.56
N GLY A 299 -3.93 -6.70 26.40
CA GLY A 299 -3.83 -5.29 26.02
C GLY A 299 -3.46 -5.01 24.56
N MET A 300 -3.34 -6.05 23.72
CA MET A 300 -3.08 -5.89 22.29
C MET A 300 -4.31 -5.41 21.54
N SER A 301 -4.14 -4.44 20.63
CA SER A 301 -5.19 -3.94 19.73
C SER A 301 -5.00 -4.38 18.27
N ARG A 302 -3.93 -5.12 17.97
CA ARG A 302 -3.55 -5.62 16.64
C ARG A 302 -3.01 -7.05 16.76
N GLN A 303 -2.87 -7.74 15.62
CA GLN A 303 -2.19 -9.05 15.64
C GLN A 303 -0.82 -8.95 16.32
N ALA A 304 -0.59 -9.79 17.31
CA ALA A 304 0.66 -9.86 18.06
C ALA A 304 1.75 -10.50 17.21
N LEU A 305 2.27 -9.75 16.25
CA LEU A 305 3.27 -10.18 15.27
C LEU A 305 4.29 -9.06 15.02
N HIS A 306 5.57 -9.44 15.04
CA HIS A 306 6.68 -8.52 14.87
C HIS A 306 7.80 -9.18 14.05
N ALA A 307 8.26 -8.51 12.98
CA ALA A 307 9.42 -8.91 12.19
C ALA A 307 10.70 -8.49 12.93
N GLU A 308 11.19 -9.40 13.75
CA GLU A 308 12.26 -9.15 14.71
C GLU A 308 13.65 -9.12 14.07
N GLN A 309 13.95 -10.10 13.21
CA GLN A 309 15.28 -10.26 12.66
C GLN A 309 15.27 -10.38 11.15
N LEU A 310 16.23 -9.72 10.52
CA LEU A 310 16.46 -9.74 9.09
C LEU A 310 17.95 -9.98 8.84
N SER A 311 18.29 -11.08 8.13
CA SER A 311 19.68 -11.43 7.85
C SER A 311 19.86 -11.84 6.38
N PHE A 312 20.93 -11.35 5.77
CA PHE A 312 21.24 -11.64 4.36
C PHE A 312 22.71 -11.33 4.08
N VAL A 313 23.22 -11.87 2.98
CA VAL A 313 24.50 -11.42 2.41
C VAL A 313 24.23 -10.18 1.57
N HIS A 314 24.95 -9.09 1.81
CA HIS A 314 24.74 -7.84 1.09
C HIS A 314 24.95 -8.05 -0.42
N PRO A 315 23.93 -7.72 -1.27
CA PRO A 315 23.95 -8.15 -2.67
C PRO A 315 25.07 -7.54 -3.53
N MET A 316 25.65 -6.42 -3.09
CA MET A 316 26.67 -5.69 -3.85
C MET A 316 28.07 -5.83 -3.23
N THR A 317 28.20 -5.90 -1.91
CA THR A 317 29.49 -6.00 -1.23
C THR A 317 29.88 -7.43 -0.85
N GLY A 318 28.92 -8.37 -0.80
CA GLY A 318 29.15 -9.74 -0.38
C GLY A 318 29.28 -9.93 1.14
N GLU A 319 29.14 -8.86 1.94
CA GLU A 319 29.26 -8.92 3.39
C GLU A 319 28.01 -9.50 4.04
N PRO A 320 28.14 -10.37 5.05
CA PRO A 320 26.99 -10.80 5.83
C PRO A 320 26.45 -9.65 6.68
N ARG A 321 25.13 -9.47 6.65
CA ARG A 321 24.40 -8.45 7.42
C ARG A 321 23.32 -9.13 8.24
N SER A 322 23.21 -8.75 9.50
CA SER A 322 22.14 -9.20 10.40
C SER A 322 21.66 -8.00 11.24
N PHE A 323 20.36 -7.78 11.24
CA PHE A 323 19.70 -6.70 11.94
C PHE A 323 18.65 -7.28 12.88
N ARG A 324 18.48 -6.65 14.03
CA ARG A 324 17.49 -7.04 15.02
C ARG A 324 16.74 -5.82 15.53
N ALA A 325 15.42 -5.90 15.58
CA ALA A 325 14.56 -4.89 16.17
C ALA A 325 14.14 -5.28 17.56
N GLN A 326 14.05 -4.32 18.46
CA GLN A 326 13.45 -4.51 19.77
C GLN A 326 11.94 -4.76 19.65
N LEU A 327 11.38 -5.52 20.58
CA LEU A 327 9.94 -5.69 20.64
C LEU A 327 9.25 -4.33 20.81
N PRO A 328 8.17 -4.07 20.08
CA PRO A 328 7.36 -2.88 20.31
C PRO A 328 6.69 -2.94 21.69
N ALA A 329 6.48 -1.78 22.31
CA ALA A 329 6.02 -1.66 23.68
C ALA A 329 4.71 -2.42 23.96
N ASP A 330 3.77 -2.43 23.00
CA ASP A 330 2.50 -3.16 23.11
C ASP A 330 2.71 -4.67 23.23
N LEU A 331 3.62 -5.23 22.42
CA LEU A 331 3.93 -6.66 22.46
C LEU A 331 4.73 -7.03 23.72
N ALA A 332 5.69 -6.19 24.12
CA ALA A 332 6.46 -6.41 25.36
C ALA A 332 5.51 -6.42 26.58
N LEU A 333 4.59 -5.46 26.67
CA LEU A 333 3.57 -5.42 27.72
C LEU A 333 2.65 -6.65 27.70
N ALA A 334 2.28 -7.11 26.51
CA ALA A 334 1.45 -8.30 26.35
C ALA A 334 2.15 -9.56 26.86
N LEU A 335 3.45 -9.71 26.61
CA LEU A 335 4.24 -10.80 27.15
C LEU A 335 4.30 -10.76 28.69
N ASP A 336 4.60 -9.60 29.27
CA ASP A 336 4.62 -9.41 30.72
C ASP A 336 3.25 -9.75 31.36
N THR A 337 2.16 -9.33 30.73
CA THR A 337 0.78 -9.61 31.18
C THR A 337 0.48 -11.11 31.25
N TRP A 338 1.09 -11.89 30.36
CA TRP A 338 0.95 -13.35 30.34
C TRP A 338 2.07 -14.10 31.09
N GLY A 339 2.97 -13.37 31.76
CA GLY A 339 4.10 -13.93 32.48
C GLY A 339 5.17 -14.58 31.59
N LEU A 340 5.21 -14.17 30.32
CA LEU A 340 6.19 -14.63 29.34
C LEU A 340 7.38 -13.66 29.33
N ARG A 341 8.58 -14.19 29.17
CA ARG A 341 9.81 -13.40 29.07
C ARG A 341 10.48 -13.65 27.72
N TYR A 342 10.89 -12.58 27.11
CA TYR A 342 11.61 -12.66 25.84
C TYR A 342 12.92 -11.89 25.94
N ASN A 343 14.03 -12.65 25.98
CA ASN A 343 15.36 -12.06 25.86
C ASN A 343 15.77 -12.18 24.38
N ALA A 344 15.76 -11.04 23.71
CA ALA A 344 16.13 -10.92 22.31
C ALA A 344 17.61 -11.24 22.07
#